data_a19a708e00e204b7335276ab7c2957bd
#
_entry.id   a19a708e00e204b7335276ab7c2957bd
#
_cell.length_a   1.000
_cell.length_b   1.000
_cell.length_c   1.000
_cell.angle_alpha   90.00
_cell.angle_beta   90.00
_cell.angle_gamma   90.00
#
_symmetry.space_group_name_H-M   'P 1'
#
loop_
_entity.id
_entity.type
_entity.pdbx_description
1 polymer ?
#
loop_
_entity_poly.entity_id
_entity_poly.type
_entity_poly.pdbx_seq_one_letter_code
_entity_poly.pdbx_strand_id
1 'polypeptide(L)'
;MPANIKIALDCRDINIATTGTHTYLSELITAFNKQHNNQVSFVFIKPFIGVMPGNNAFAKLIRHFQFIFYKQITVPVLTLINGASVLICTDYVAPVFTPGFKSIVVFHDAFFWEYPLHYSALWLRMFKAAALAGAKKSIAVIAPSEYAKKQIALHTGINPDHIKVVYEAPKTFAPIKSQTNPQSLAQISAPYFLHVGTLAKHKNLPLLIEAFSKLDKHFKLVLVGGAPSSVHNNDVPNIMAAIQKHYLQNQVILTGYLSNADVANWYANAIGYVFPSYNEGFGLPVLEAMRYKLPIIAANNSCLPEIAQAGALYFDPSNANQLAVQMQAIVNNTPAIIASLNAQPAVLQQFSWDKVAASFVAIALDGLKNASKHA
;
A
#
# COMPACT_ATOMS: atom_id res chain seq x y z
N MET A 1 -5.94 -35.03 -10.55
CA MET A 1 -5.51 -33.73 -9.99
C MET A 1 -4.31 -34.01 -9.10
N PRO A 2 -3.21 -33.24 -9.14
CA PRO A 2 -2.10 -33.49 -8.24
C PRO A 2 -2.58 -33.31 -6.79
N ALA A 3 -2.15 -34.25 -5.95
CA ALA A 3 -2.40 -34.20 -4.51
C ALA A 3 -1.85 -32.89 -3.93
N ASN A 4 -2.62 -32.27 -3.06
CA ASN A 4 -2.30 -31.14 -2.19
C ASN A 4 -1.15 -30.25 -2.67
N ILE A 5 -1.49 -29.09 -3.26
CA ILE A 5 -0.50 -28.10 -3.68
C ILE A 5 -0.08 -27.26 -2.47
N LYS A 6 1.23 -27.21 -2.22
CA LYS A 6 1.78 -26.40 -1.14
C LYS A 6 2.34 -25.09 -1.70
N ILE A 7 1.89 -23.95 -1.16
CA ILE A 7 2.30 -22.60 -1.53
C ILE A 7 3.11 -22.01 -0.38
N ALA A 8 4.33 -21.56 -0.66
CA ALA A 8 5.16 -20.83 0.29
C ALA A 8 4.94 -19.31 0.11
N LEU A 9 4.88 -18.59 1.20
CA LEU A 9 4.85 -17.12 1.23
C LEU A 9 6.11 -16.62 1.92
N ASP A 10 6.86 -15.76 1.25
CA ASP A 10 7.97 -15.04 1.86
C ASP A 10 7.44 -13.96 2.81
N CYS A 11 7.71 -14.13 4.10
CA CYS A 11 7.24 -13.27 5.17
C CYS A 11 8.34 -12.39 5.77
N ARG A 12 9.44 -12.11 5.02
CA ARG A 12 10.56 -11.32 5.54
C ARG A 12 10.12 -9.99 6.12
N ASP A 13 9.26 -9.29 5.40
CA ASP A 13 8.89 -7.92 5.73
C ASP A 13 7.88 -7.79 6.88
N ILE A 14 7.35 -8.90 7.38
CA ILE A 14 6.41 -8.87 8.53
C ILE A 14 7.02 -8.24 9.79
N ASN A 15 8.35 -8.39 9.97
CA ASN A 15 9.07 -7.88 11.13
C ASN A 15 9.86 -6.59 10.84
N ILE A 16 9.89 -6.12 9.59
CA ILE A 16 10.73 -5.01 9.14
C ILE A 16 9.88 -3.82 8.69
N ALA A 17 8.79 -4.09 7.97
CA ALA A 17 7.90 -3.05 7.47
C ALA A 17 6.95 -2.56 8.57
N THR A 18 6.68 -1.28 8.58
CA THR A 18 5.79 -0.63 9.56
C THR A 18 4.57 0.02 8.94
N THR A 19 4.45 -0.04 7.61
CA THR A 19 3.43 0.68 6.82
C THR A 19 2.58 -0.28 5.96
N GLY A 20 2.16 0.15 4.78
CA GLY A 20 1.31 -0.60 3.86
C GLY A 20 1.77 -2.03 3.57
N THR A 21 3.07 -2.24 3.39
CA THR A 21 3.64 -3.59 3.15
C THR A 21 3.41 -4.53 4.33
N HIS A 22 3.54 -4.05 5.58
CA HIS A 22 3.21 -4.86 6.77
C HIS A 22 1.73 -5.24 6.78
N THR A 23 0.87 -4.26 6.51
CA THR A 23 -0.59 -4.48 6.45
C THR A 23 -0.93 -5.52 5.38
N TYR A 24 -0.43 -5.31 4.15
CA TYR A 24 -0.63 -6.24 3.04
C TYR A 24 -0.25 -7.68 3.42
N LEU A 25 0.95 -7.87 3.95
CA LEU A 25 1.46 -9.20 4.28
C LEU A 25 0.68 -9.84 5.45
N SER A 26 0.33 -9.08 6.48
CA SER A 26 -0.45 -9.57 7.64
C SER A 26 -1.85 -10.02 7.25
N GLU A 27 -2.53 -9.23 6.43
CA GLU A 27 -3.87 -9.55 5.94
C GLU A 27 -3.84 -10.75 4.98
N LEU A 28 -2.83 -10.82 4.09
CA LEU A 28 -2.66 -11.94 3.18
C LEU A 28 -2.39 -13.26 3.93
N ILE A 29 -1.55 -13.25 4.96
CA ILE A 29 -1.33 -14.41 5.85
C ILE A 29 -2.65 -14.86 6.48
N THR A 30 -3.43 -13.90 6.98
CA THR A 30 -4.73 -14.19 7.61
C THR A 30 -5.70 -14.82 6.61
N ALA A 31 -5.75 -14.29 5.39
CA ALA A 31 -6.62 -14.81 4.34
C ALA A 31 -6.19 -16.20 3.84
N PHE A 32 -4.88 -16.45 3.70
CA PHE A 32 -4.37 -17.78 3.33
C PHE A 32 -4.66 -18.82 4.40
N ASN A 33 -4.55 -18.49 5.69
CA ASN A 33 -4.91 -19.41 6.77
C ASN A 33 -6.38 -19.85 6.71
N LYS A 34 -7.30 -18.99 6.26
CA LYS A 34 -8.72 -19.33 6.05
C LYS A 34 -8.94 -20.25 4.85
N GLN A 35 -8.08 -20.19 3.85
CA GLN A 35 -8.19 -20.99 2.62
C GLN A 35 -7.46 -22.33 2.69
N HIS A 36 -6.78 -22.62 3.80
CA HIS A 36 -6.11 -23.90 4.01
C HIS A 36 -7.12 -25.05 3.98
N ASN A 37 -6.93 -26.02 3.09
CA ASN A 37 -7.80 -27.18 2.91
C ASN A 37 -7.02 -28.39 2.39
N ASN A 38 -7.71 -29.50 2.07
CA ASN A 38 -7.08 -30.71 1.59
C ASN A 38 -6.44 -30.61 0.17
N GLN A 39 -6.74 -29.54 -0.59
CA GLN A 39 -6.21 -29.34 -1.94
C GLN A 39 -5.06 -28.32 -1.98
N VAL A 40 -5.08 -27.32 -1.07
CA VAL A 40 -4.07 -26.26 -0.99
C VAL A 40 -3.65 -26.03 0.44
N SER A 41 -2.34 -26.02 0.67
CA SER A 41 -1.74 -25.72 1.98
C SER A 41 -0.71 -24.60 1.85
N PHE A 42 -0.47 -23.89 2.96
CA PHE A 42 0.41 -22.72 2.97
C PHE A 42 1.54 -22.88 3.98
N VAL A 43 2.72 -22.37 3.60
CA VAL A 43 3.90 -22.28 4.47
C VAL A 43 4.38 -20.85 4.51
N PHE A 44 4.64 -20.31 5.68
CA PHE A 44 5.08 -18.95 5.90
C PHE A 44 6.58 -18.92 6.23
N ILE A 45 7.40 -18.49 5.27
CA ILE A 45 8.86 -18.45 5.40
C ILE A 45 9.25 -17.15 6.08
N LYS A 46 9.72 -17.25 7.33
CA LYS A 46 10.21 -16.11 8.12
C LYS A 46 11.75 -16.10 8.15
N PRO A 47 12.39 -14.92 8.22
CA PRO A 47 13.85 -14.86 8.37
C PRO A 47 14.29 -15.39 9.73
N PHE A 48 15.37 -16.17 9.74
CA PHE A 48 15.99 -16.67 10.98
C PHE A 48 16.97 -15.65 11.58
N ILE A 49 17.48 -14.73 10.77
CA ILE A 49 18.52 -13.77 11.16
C ILE A 49 17.90 -12.39 11.20
N GLY A 50 18.07 -11.69 12.30
CA GLY A 50 17.66 -10.29 12.44
C GLY A 50 18.43 -9.38 11.47
N VAL A 51 17.83 -8.23 11.17
CA VAL A 51 18.46 -7.21 10.30
C VAL A 51 19.60 -6.53 11.08
N MET A 52 20.77 -6.38 10.45
CA MET A 52 21.93 -5.71 11.05
C MET A 52 21.57 -4.29 11.50
N PRO A 53 21.70 -3.95 12.80
CA PRO A 53 21.42 -2.62 13.31
C PRO A 53 22.47 -1.60 12.87
N GLY A 54 22.11 -0.30 12.90
CA GLY A 54 23.03 0.80 12.59
C GLY A 54 22.74 1.48 11.24
N ASN A 55 23.23 2.74 11.11
CA ASN A 55 22.97 3.58 9.93
C ASN A 55 24.23 3.95 9.13
N ASN A 56 25.41 3.44 9.53
CA ASN A 56 26.65 3.67 8.80
C ASN A 56 26.71 2.88 7.45
N ALA A 57 27.65 3.24 6.60
CA ALA A 57 27.79 2.63 5.27
C ALA A 57 28.02 1.12 5.33
N PHE A 58 28.78 0.65 6.32
CA PHE A 58 29.09 -0.77 6.51
C PHE A 58 27.84 -1.58 6.90
N ALA A 59 27.05 -1.09 7.85
CA ALA A 59 25.78 -1.73 8.22
C ALA A 59 24.77 -1.76 7.06
N LYS A 60 24.74 -0.69 6.25
CA LYS A 60 23.94 -0.67 5.01
C LYS A 60 24.37 -1.74 4.02
N LEU A 61 25.68 -1.88 3.80
CA LEU A 61 26.24 -2.89 2.89
C LEU A 61 25.89 -4.32 3.36
N ILE A 62 26.07 -4.61 4.65
CA ILE A 62 25.73 -5.91 5.23
C ILE A 62 24.22 -6.19 5.05
N ARG A 63 23.35 -5.23 5.30
CA ARG A 63 21.88 -5.41 5.09
C ARG A 63 21.54 -5.73 3.64
N HIS A 64 22.21 -5.10 2.68
CA HIS A 64 22.01 -5.42 1.27
C HIS A 64 22.46 -6.85 0.95
N PHE A 65 23.64 -7.26 1.47
CA PHE A 65 24.10 -8.62 1.32
C PHE A 65 23.15 -9.64 1.97
N GLN A 66 22.72 -9.38 3.22
CA GLN A 66 21.73 -10.20 3.92
C GLN A 66 20.43 -10.32 3.12
N PHE A 67 19.96 -9.22 2.51
CA PHE A 67 18.74 -9.22 1.68
C PHE A 67 18.91 -10.14 0.46
N ILE A 68 19.98 -9.96 -0.31
CA ILE A 68 20.23 -10.78 -1.52
C ILE A 68 20.45 -12.24 -1.15
N PHE A 69 21.26 -12.52 -0.12
CA PHE A 69 21.49 -13.89 0.36
C PHE A 69 20.19 -14.56 0.80
N TYR A 70 19.38 -13.85 1.57
CA TYR A 70 18.07 -14.35 2.00
C TYR A 70 17.18 -14.68 0.79
N LYS A 71 17.04 -13.77 -0.17
CA LYS A 71 16.20 -13.95 -1.34
C LYS A 71 16.67 -15.03 -2.30
N GLN A 72 17.99 -15.12 -2.53
CA GLN A 72 18.54 -16.01 -3.55
C GLN A 72 18.96 -17.39 -3.01
N ILE A 73 19.16 -17.54 -1.71
CA ILE A 73 19.63 -18.79 -1.09
C ILE A 73 18.62 -19.27 -0.03
N THR A 74 18.37 -18.48 1.03
CA THR A 74 17.57 -18.93 2.17
C THR A 74 16.13 -19.27 1.78
N VAL A 75 15.45 -18.37 1.07
CA VAL A 75 14.05 -18.58 0.67
C VAL A 75 13.91 -19.77 -0.28
N PRO A 76 14.71 -19.94 -1.34
CA PRO A 76 14.67 -21.15 -2.19
C PRO A 76 14.87 -22.45 -1.40
N VAL A 77 15.90 -22.50 -0.55
CA VAL A 77 16.20 -23.70 0.26
C VAL A 77 15.03 -24.05 1.16
N LEU A 78 14.45 -23.06 1.88
CA LEU A 78 13.31 -23.30 2.74
C LEU A 78 12.05 -23.67 1.95
N THR A 79 11.86 -23.13 0.75
CA THR A 79 10.76 -23.50 -0.14
C THR A 79 10.86 -24.98 -0.51
N LEU A 80 12.06 -25.45 -0.87
CA LEU A 80 12.33 -26.86 -1.19
C LEU A 80 12.15 -27.79 0.01
N ILE A 81 12.76 -27.48 1.16
CA ILE A 81 12.68 -28.30 2.38
C ILE A 81 11.21 -28.48 2.82
N ASN A 82 10.40 -27.44 2.66
CA ASN A 82 8.97 -27.51 2.98
C ASN A 82 8.15 -28.20 1.89
N GLY A 83 8.73 -28.60 0.75
CA GLY A 83 8.04 -29.25 -0.36
C GLY A 83 7.00 -28.35 -1.03
N ALA A 84 7.21 -27.03 -1.05
CA ALA A 84 6.28 -26.12 -1.71
C ALA A 84 6.50 -26.10 -3.22
N SER A 85 5.40 -26.14 -3.99
CA SER A 85 5.40 -26.12 -5.45
C SER A 85 5.44 -24.68 -6.01
N VAL A 86 4.98 -23.70 -5.24
CA VAL A 86 4.95 -22.28 -5.62
C VAL A 86 5.45 -21.44 -4.45
N LEU A 87 6.26 -20.44 -4.76
CA LEU A 87 6.73 -19.39 -3.84
C LEU A 87 6.12 -18.05 -4.23
N ILE A 88 5.49 -17.34 -3.29
CA ILE A 88 5.01 -15.98 -3.45
C ILE A 88 5.98 -15.03 -2.75
N CYS A 89 6.53 -14.05 -3.49
CA CYS A 89 7.37 -12.96 -2.99
C CYS A 89 6.61 -11.63 -3.10
N THR A 90 6.45 -10.91 -1.99
CA THR A 90 5.60 -9.71 -1.91
C THR A 90 6.37 -8.38 -1.97
N ASP A 91 7.66 -8.40 -2.30
CA ASP A 91 8.56 -7.25 -2.19
C ASP A 91 9.44 -7.02 -3.44
N TYR A 92 8.89 -7.18 -4.63
CA TYR A 92 9.54 -7.01 -5.95
C TYR A 92 10.61 -8.05 -6.31
N VAL A 93 11.25 -8.72 -5.35
CA VAL A 93 12.40 -9.60 -5.63
C VAL A 93 12.05 -11.05 -5.37
N ALA A 94 12.01 -11.84 -6.45
CA ALA A 94 11.93 -13.29 -6.40
C ALA A 94 13.29 -13.94 -6.67
N PRO A 95 13.53 -15.18 -6.22
CA PRO A 95 14.75 -15.94 -6.57
C PRO A 95 14.84 -16.15 -8.10
N VAL A 96 16.05 -16.04 -8.62
CA VAL A 96 16.33 -16.30 -10.04
C VAL A 96 16.42 -17.80 -10.32
N PHE A 97 16.92 -18.57 -9.36
CA PHE A 97 17.02 -20.00 -9.44
C PHE A 97 15.96 -20.67 -8.55
N THR A 98 15.02 -21.40 -9.18
CA THR A 98 13.86 -22.00 -8.52
C THR A 98 13.77 -23.51 -8.86
N PRO A 99 14.74 -24.34 -8.41
CA PRO A 99 14.72 -25.78 -8.71
C PRO A 99 13.53 -26.45 -8.04
N GLY A 100 12.71 -27.16 -8.82
CA GLY A 100 11.57 -27.92 -8.29
C GLY A 100 10.34 -27.12 -7.86
N PHE A 101 10.35 -25.78 -7.94
CA PHE A 101 9.19 -24.93 -7.66
C PHE A 101 9.10 -23.75 -8.65
N LYS A 102 7.97 -23.07 -8.67
CA LYS A 102 7.74 -21.85 -9.44
C LYS A 102 7.60 -20.64 -8.50
N SER A 103 7.80 -19.42 -9.02
CA SER A 103 7.62 -18.20 -8.21
C SER A 103 6.55 -17.29 -8.79
N ILE A 104 5.88 -16.54 -7.91
CA ILE A 104 5.02 -15.38 -8.20
C ILE A 104 5.65 -14.20 -7.47
N VAL A 105 5.73 -13.05 -8.12
CA VAL A 105 6.29 -11.84 -7.49
C VAL A 105 5.31 -10.69 -7.56
N VAL A 106 5.18 -9.94 -6.46
CA VAL A 106 4.32 -8.76 -6.38
C VAL A 106 5.13 -7.50 -6.61
N PHE A 107 4.68 -6.66 -7.52
CA PHE A 107 5.15 -5.31 -7.73
C PHE A 107 4.02 -4.36 -7.35
N HIS A 108 4.16 -3.65 -6.25
CA HIS A 108 3.11 -2.76 -5.74
C HIS A 108 2.92 -1.50 -6.59
N ASP A 109 3.97 -1.07 -7.27
CA ASP A 109 4.04 0.12 -8.12
C ASP A 109 5.28 0.07 -9.03
N ALA A 110 5.54 1.15 -9.76
CA ALA A 110 6.77 1.36 -10.54
C ALA A 110 7.70 2.42 -9.93
N PHE A 111 7.50 2.84 -8.67
CA PHE A 111 8.19 4.00 -8.08
C PHE A 111 9.70 3.93 -8.11
N PHE A 112 10.29 2.75 -7.97
CA PHE A 112 11.74 2.56 -8.12
C PHE A 112 12.25 2.93 -9.51
N TRP A 113 11.41 2.85 -10.54
CA TRP A 113 11.74 3.22 -11.91
C TRP A 113 11.34 4.65 -12.22
N GLU A 114 10.21 5.14 -11.72
CA GLU A 114 9.67 6.48 -11.95
C GLU A 114 10.45 7.55 -11.19
N TYR A 115 10.87 7.26 -9.96
CA TYR A 115 11.54 8.22 -9.07
C TYR A 115 12.94 7.77 -8.65
N PRO A 116 13.87 7.53 -9.60
CA PRO A 116 15.19 6.97 -9.29
C PRO A 116 16.04 7.86 -8.36
N LEU A 117 15.81 9.18 -8.39
CA LEU A 117 16.54 10.14 -7.55
C LEU A 117 16.20 10.04 -6.05
N HIS A 118 15.15 9.30 -5.67
CA HIS A 118 14.79 9.08 -4.27
C HIS A 118 15.65 8.00 -3.60
N TYR A 119 16.55 7.35 -4.35
CA TYR A 119 17.32 6.19 -3.89
C TYR A 119 18.81 6.33 -4.23
N SER A 120 19.65 5.60 -3.53
CA SER A 120 21.08 5.47 -3.87
C SER A 120 21.24 4.77 -5.23
N ALA A 121 21.99 5.37 -6.15
CA ALA A 121 22.11 4.89 -7.54
C ALA A 121 22.64 3.45 -7.64
N LEU A 122 23.68 3.10 -6.86
CA LEU A 122 24.26 1.75 -6.86
C LEU A 122 23.25 0.71 -6.35
N TRP A 123 22.59 1.01 -5.22
CA TRP A 123 21.58 0.12 -4.66
C TRP A 123 20.43 -0.07 -5.64
N LEU A 124 19.92 1.02 -6.20
CA LEU A 124 18.80 0.98 -7.13
C LEU A 124 19.11 0.16 -8.38
N ARG A 125 20.34 0.27 -8.92
CA ARG A 125 20.78 -0.54 -10.07
C ARG A 125 20.77 -2.03 -9.75
N MET A 126 21.32 -2.41 -8.59
CA MET A 126 21.35 -3.81 -8.14
C MET A 126 19.93 -4.34 -7.87
N PHE A 127 19.11 -3.55 -7.19
CA PHE A 127 17.73 -3.89 -6.89
C PHE A 127 16.91 -4.11 -8.17
N LYS A 128 16.95 -3.17 -9.12
CA LYS A 128 16.25 -3.29 -10.41
C LYS A 128 16.69 -4.53 -11.18
N ALA A 129 17.99 -4.82 -11.22
CA ALA A 129 18.51 -5.99 -11.89
C ALA A 129 17.98 -7.29 -11.26
N ALA A 130 18.01 -7.40 -9.92
CA ALA A 130 17.48 -8.56 -9.19
C ALA A 130 15.96 -8.72 -9.37
N ALA A 131 15.21 -7.62 -9.26
CA ALA A 131 13.76 -7.61 -9.44
C ALA A 131 13.35 -8.08 -10.85
N LEU A 132 13.98 -7.54 -11.90
CA LEU A 132 13.69 -7.92 -13.27
C LEU A 132 14.14 -9.35 -13.59
N ALA A 133 15.28 -9.81 -13.06
CA ALA A 133 15.73 -11.17 -13.25
C ALA A 133 14.76 -12.18 -12.62
N GLY A 134 14.29 -11.92 -11.39
CA GLY A 134 13.29 -12.74 -10.71
C GLY A 134 11.93 -12.70 -11.42
N ALA A 135 11.47 -11.52 -11.83
CA ALA A 135 10.21 -11.34 -12.55
C ALA A 135 10.16 -12.11 -13.87
N LYS A 136 11.25 -12.11 -14.65
CA LYS A 136 11.36 -12.87 -15.91
C LYS A 136 11.27 -14.39 -15.72
N LYS A 137 11.63 -14.89 -14.54
CA LYS A 137 11.61 -16.33 -14.22
C LYS A 137 10.33 -16.75 -13.48
N SER A 138 9.58 -15.80 -12.96
CA SER A 138 8.31 -16.05 -12.27
C SER A 138 7.25 -16.55 -13.26
N ILE A 139 6.22 -17.24 -12.75
CA ILE A 139 5.05 -17.62 -13.57
C ILE A 139 4.08 -16.46 -13.77
N ALA A 140 4.13 -15.46 -12.88
CA ALA A 140 3.39 -14.22 -13.01
C ALA A 140 4.03 -13.11 -12.16
N VAL A 141 3.92 -11.88 -12.64
CA VAL A 141 4.08 -10.65 -11.86
C VAL A 141 2.68 -10.18 -11.44
N ILE A 142 2.50 -9.81 -10.18
CA ILE A 142 1.23 -9.29 -9.68
C ILE A 142 1.33 -7.78 -9.53
N ALA A 143 0.34 -7.08 -10.02
CA ALA A 143 0.13 -5.65 -9.83
C ALA A 143 -1.18 -5.40 -9.05
N PRO A 144 -1.25 -4.39 -8.16
CA PRO A 144 -2.42 -4.14 -7.32
C PRO A 144 -3.57 -3.42 -8.06
N SER A 145 -3.34 -2.87 -9.25
CA SER A 145 -4.34 -2.18 -10.05
C SER A 145 -3.99 -2.24 -11.55
N GLU A 146 -4.95 -1.96 -12.42
CA GLU A 146 -4.70 -1.83 -13.86
C GLU A 146 -3.76 -0.66 -14.17
N TYR A 147 -3.89 0.43 -13.40
CA TYR A 147 -2.95 1.54 -13.47
C TYR A 147 -1.52 1.09 -13.15
N ALA A 148 -1.31 0.42 -12.00
CA ALA A 148 0.00 -0.09 -11.60
C ALA A 148 0.56 -1.07 -12.64
N LYS A 149 -0.26 -1.97 -13.19
CA LYS A 149 0.12 -2.88 -14.29
C LYS A 149 0.67 -2.11 -15.49
N LYS A 150 -0.02 -1.05 -15.93
CA LYS A 150 0.42 -0.21 -17.05
C LYS A 150 1.77 0.46 -16.76
N GLN A 151 1.93 1.03 -15.55
CA GLN A 151 3.18 1.69 -15.15
C GLN A 151 4.33 0.69 -15.03
N ILE A 152 4.09 -0.49 -14.44
CA ILE A 152 5.09 -1.55 -14.35
C ILE A 152 5.53 -1.98 -15.75
N ALA A 153 4.59 -2.28 -16.65
CA ALA A 153 4.93 -2.66 -18.03
C ALA A 153 5.75 -1.58 -18.76
N LEU A 154 5.31 -0.32 -18.65
CA LEU A 154 5.95 0.83 -19.28
C LEU A 154 7.40 1.03 -18.83
N HIS A 155 7.63 1.01 -17.52
CA HIS A 155 8.92 1.38 -16.94
C HIS A 155 9.90 0.20 -16.82
N THR A 156 9.40 -1.04 -16.80
CA THR A 156 10.23 -2.24 -16.60
C THR A 156 10.48 -3.03 -17.89
N GLY A 157 9.63 -2.84 -18.90
CA GLY A 157 9.62 -3.66 -20.11
C GLY A 157 9.11 -5.10 -19.90
N ILE A 158 8.49 -5.40 -18.77
CA ILE A 158 7.82 -6.68 -18.56
C ILE A 158 6.58 -6.75 -19.47
N ASN A 159 6.41 -7.89 -20.17
CA ASN A 159 5.24 -8.10 -21.02
C ASN A 159 3.94 -7.93 -20.20
N PRO A 160 2.99 -7.07 -20.62
CA PRO A 160 1.72 -6.88 -19.93
C PRO A 160 0.91 -8.18 -19.69
N ASP A 161 1.02 -9.16 -20.56
CA ASP A 161 0.34 -10.46 -20.42
C ASP A 161 0.90 -11.29 -19.26
N HIS A 162 2.16 -11.04 -18.90
CA HIS A 162 2.82 -11.65 -17.74
C HIS A 162 2.44 -10.97 -16.42
N ILE A 163 1.85 -9.76 -16.47
CA ILE A 163 1.41 -9.02 -15.31
C ILE A 163 -0.09 -9.29 -15.08
N LYS A 164 -0.43 -9.88 -13.94
CA LYS A 164 -1.81 -10.14 -13.52
C LYS A 164 -2.23 -9.12 -12.48
N VAL A 165 -3.42 -8.57 -12.61
CA VAL A 165 -3.97 -7.65 -11.60
C VAL A 165 -4.65 -8.46 -10.51
N VAL A 166 -4.24 -8.21 -9.28
CA VAL A 166 -4.89 -8.71 -8.07
C VAL A 166 -5.07 -7.52 -7.14
N TYR A 167 -6.29 -6.98 -7.13
CA TYR A 167 -6.64 -5.86 -6.26
C TYR A 167 -6.36 -6.19 -4.81
N GLU A 168 -5.86 -5.21 -4.07
CA GLU A 168 -5.74 -5.32 -2.62
C GLU A 168 -7.11 -5.10 -1.94
N ALA A 169 -7.14 -5.15 -0.62
CA ALA A 169 -8.34 -4.88 0.14
C ALA A 169 -8.02 -4.00 1.36
N PRO A 170 -9.00 -3.27 1.89
CA PRO A 170 -8.78 -2.41 3.03
C PRO A 170 -8.38 -3.23 4.26
N LYS A 171 -7.58 -2.63 5.15
CA LYS A 171 -7.15 -3.22 6.40
C LYS A 171 -8.33 -3.60 7.27
N THR A 172 -8.25 -4.74 7.94
CA THR A 172 -9.19 -5.14 8.97
C THR A 172 -8.82 -4.43 10.28
N PHE A 173 -9.57 -3.41 10.65
CA PHE A 173 -9.43 -2.79 11.97
C PHE A 173 -10.17 -3.64 13.01
N ALA A 174 -9.57 -3.76 14.20
CA ALA A 174 -10.31 -4.31 15.35
C ALA A 174 -11.55 -3.44 15.64
N PRO A 175 -12.65 -4.02 16.14
CA PRO A 175 -13.79 -3.24 16.58
C PRO A 175 -13.35 -2.13 17.52
N ILE A 176 -13.83 -0.89 17.29
CA ILE A 176 -13.56 0.23 18.18
C ILE A 176 -14.16 -0.16 19.53
N LYS A 177 -13.29 -0.49 20.49
CA LYS A 177 -13.72 -0.63 21.90
C LYS A 177 -14.16 0.78 22.31
N SER A 178 -15.47 0.97 22.49
CA SER A 178 -16.02 2.22 22.98
C SER A 178 -15.25 2.63 24.24
N GLN A 179 -14.71 3.85 24.29
CA GLN A 179 -14.11 4.53 25.45
C GLN A 179 -12.58 4.68 25.54
N THR A 180 -11.76 4.31 24.59
CA THR A 180 -10.43 4.91 24.54
C THR A 180 -10.44 6.10 23.58
N ASN A 181 -10.90 7.24 24.06
CA ASN A 181 -10.62 8.50 23.38
C ASN A 181 -9.11 8.71 23.49
N PRO A 182 -8.31 8.61 22.41
CA PRO A 182 -6.89 8.92 22.49
C PRO A 182 -6.75 10.31 23.13
N GLN A 183 -5.78 10.51 24.03
CA GLN A 183 -5.57 11.82 24.66
C GLN A 183 -5.49 12.96 23.61
N SER A 184 -5.02 12.64 22.39
CA SER A 184 -4.96 13.55 21.25
C SER A 184 -6.33 13.92 20.67
N LEU A 185 -7.32 13.01 20.67
CA LEU A 185 -8.69 13.28 20.20
C LEU A 185 -9.50 14.06 21.23
N ALA A 186 -9.30 13.81 22.53
CA ALA A 186 -9.97 14.55 23.60
C ALA A 186 -9.65 16.06 23.60
N GLN A 187 -8.57 16.45 22.91
CA GLN A 187 -8.16 17.85 22.76
C GLN A 187 -8.78 18.56 21.55
N ILE A 188 -9.52 17.82 20.67
CA ILE A 188 -10.11 18.39 19.47
C ILE A 188 -11.63 18.36 19.57
N SER A 189 -12.20 19.52 19.91
CA SER A 189 -13.66 19.72 19.91
C SER A 189 -14.22 20.18 18.56
N ALA A 190 -13.35 20.56 17.63
CA ALA A 190 -13.73 21.09 16.32
C ALA A 190 -13.84 19.98 15.27
N PRO A 191 -14.75 20.09 14.28
CA PRO A 191 -14.82 19.17 13.16
C PRO A 191 -13.53 19.22 12.31
N TYR A 192 -13.09 18.06 11.80
CA TYR A 192 -11.83 17.98 11.07
C TYR A 192 -11.88 17.13 9.82
N PHE A 193 -11.10 17.54 8.81
CA PHE A 193 -10.72 16.74 7.68
C PHE A 193 -9.51 15.86 8.03
N LEU A 194 -9.47 14.66 7.48
CA LEU A 194 -8.43 13.67 7.76
C LEU A 194 -7.64 13.31 6.51
N HIS A 195 -6.33 13.18 6.67
CA HIS A 195 -5.44 12.45 5.76
C HIS A 195 -4.63 11.42 6.55
N VAL A 196 -4.49 10.21 6.02
CA VAL A 196 -3.69 9.13 6.62
C VAL A 196 -2.67 8.63 5.62
N GLY A 197 -1.39 8.71 5.96
CA GLY A 197 -0.29 8.26 5.10
C GLY A 197 1.05 8.84 5.52
N THR A 198 2.13 8.33 4.96
CA THR A 198 3.47 8.92 5.16
C THR A 198 3.53 10.34 4.61
N LEU A 199 4.28 11.22 5.28
CA LEU A 199 4.45 12.62 4.86
C LEU A 199 5.48 12.73 3.72
N ALA A 200 5.16 12.09 2.59
CA ALA A 200 6.02 11.95 1.43
C ALA A 200 5.58 12.87 0.29
N LYS A 201 6.52 13.26 -0.56
CA LYS A 201 6.28 14.23 -1.66
C LYS A 201 5.14 13.85 -2.59
N HIS A 202 5.01 12.57 -2.94
CA HIS A 202 3.93 12.11 -3.83
C HIS A 202 2.53 12.23 -3.19
N LYS A 203 2.43 12.43 -1.87
CA LYS A 203 1.15 12.63 -1.17
C LYS A 203 0.56 14.03 -1.35
N ASN A 204 1.33 14.99 -1.89
CA ASN A 204 0.83 16.32 -2.27
C ASN A 204 0.14 17.11 -1.14
N LEU A 205 0.66 16.99 0.07
CA LEU A 205 0.07 17.62 1.26
C LEU A 205 0.17 19.15 1.29
N PRO A 206 1.20 19.80 0.72
CA PRO A 206 1.20 21.26 0.58
C PRO A 206 -0.01 21.81 -0.19
N LEU A 207 -0.46 21.14 -1.25
CA LEU A 207 -1.67 21.53 -1.99
C LEU A 207 -2.94 21.35 -1.14
N LEU A 208 -3.02 20.28 -0.36
CA LEU A 208 -4.13 20.09 0.59
C LEU A 208 -4.18 21.22 1.62
N ILE A 209 -3.04 21.63 2.16
CA ILE A 209 -2.95 22.75 3.12
C ILE A 209 -3.38 24.07 2.46
N GLU A 210 -2.96 24.33 1.23
CA GLU A 210 -3.42 25.49 0.46
C GLU A 210 -4.93 25.47 0.23
N ALA A 211 -5.50 24.34 -0.15
CA ALA A 211 -6.95 24.20 -0.31
C ALA A 211 -7.69 24.41 1.01
N PHE A 212 -7.19 23.81 2.09
CA PHE A 212 -7.77 23.93 3.43
C PHE A 212 -7.73 25.37 3.95
N SER A 213 -6.73 26.19 3.60
CA SER A 213 -6.64 27.59 4.00
C SER A 213 -7.82 28.45 3.53
N LYS A 214 -8.61 27.96 2.57
CA LYS A 214 -9.78 28.66 2.00
C LYS A 214 -11.09 28.33 2.73
N LEU A 215 -11.05 27.40 3.70
CA LEU A 215 -12.20 27.02 4.50
C LEU A 215 -12.29 27.90 5.76
N ASP A 216 -13.44 27.82 6.45
CA ASP A 216 -13.65 28.51 7.71
C ASP A 216 -12.65 28.04 8.78
N LYS A 217 -12.20 28.99 9.63
CA LYS A 217 -11.14 28.77 10.62
C LYS A 217 -11.56 27.85 11.78
N HIS A 218 -12.82 27.51 11.93
CA HIS A 218 -13.26 26.58 12.99
C HIS A 218 -12.93 25.13 12.66
N PHE A 219 -12.69 24.78 11.36
CA PHE A 219 -12.28 23.45 10.97
C PHE A 219 -10.81 23.17 11.33
N LYS A 220 -10.49 21.89 11.50
CA LYS A 220 -9.12 21.39 11.62
C LYS A 220 -8.77 20.51 10.43
N LEU A 221 -7.48 20.39 10.16
CA LEU A 221 -6.92 19.40 9.24
C LEU A 221 -5.97 18.52 10.02
N VAL A 222 -6.23 17.21 10.01
CA VAL A 222 -5.41 16.22 10.72
C VAL A 222 -4.65 15.39 9.71
N LEU A 223 -3.32 15.41 9.81
CA LEU A 223 -2.39 14.64 9.00
C LEU A 223 -1.78 13.54 9.86
N VAL A 224 -2.28 12.32 9.69
CA VAL A 224 -1.81 11.13 10.42
C VAL A 224 -0.72 10.44 9.63
N GLY A 225 0.47 10.33 10.23
CA GLY A 225 1.60 9.62 9.67
C GLY A 225 2.93 10.27 9.96
N GLY A 226 3.99 9.52 9.78
CA GLY A 226 5.36 9.96 10.00
C GLY A 226 6.08 10.37 8.73
N ALA A 227 7.24 11.00 8.90
CA ALA A 227 8.18 11.24 7.80
C ALA A 227 8.66 9.90 7.19
N PRO A 228 8.82 9.79 5.86
CA PRO A 228 9.41 8.62 5.24
C PRO A 228 10.89 8.48 5.63
N SER A 229 11.40 7.25 5.63
CA SER A 229 12.81 6.98 5.93
C SER A 229 13.79 7.57 4.90
N SER A 230 13.33 7.79 3.67
CA SER A 230 14.12 8.44 2.62
C SER A 230 14.07 9.96 2.77
N VAL A 231 15.23 10.58 3.00
CA VAL A 231 15.36 12.04 3.07
C VAL A 231 14.91 12.73 1.77
N HIS A 232 15.18 12.11 0.63
CA HIS A 232 14.82 12.67 -0.69
C HIS A 232 13.31 12.67 -0.96
N ASN A 233 12.56 11.77 -0.32
CA ASN A 233 11.10 11.69 -0.43
C ASN A 233 10.37 12.38 0.74
N ASN A 234 11.09 12.93 1.71
CA ASN A 234 10.51 13.62 2.86
C ASN A 234 9.94 14.98 2.45
N ASP A 235 8.66 15.21 2.73
CA ASP A 235 7.94 16.45 2.41
C ASP A 235 7.62 17.31 3.65
N VAL A 236 8.01 16.87 4.84
CA VAL A 236 7.77 17.61 6.08
C VAL A 236 8.21 19.09 6.01
N PRO A 237 9.39 19.43 5.45
CA PRO A 237 9.78 20.83 5.30
C PRO A 237 8.80 21.65 4.46
N ASN A 238 8.30 21.13 3.34
CA ASN A 238 7.33 21.83 2.50
C ASN A 238 5.95 21.93 3.16
N ILE A 239 5.54 20.88 3.89
CA ILE A 239 4.32 20.87 4.71
C ILE A 239 4.38 21.99 5.75
N MET A 240 5.47 22.10 6.51
CA MET A 240 5.65 23.14 7.50
C MET A 240 5.69 24.54 6.88
N ALA A 241 6.35 24.70 5.75
CA ALA A 241 6.37 25.95 5.00
C ALA A 241 4.96 26.35 4.52
N ALA A 242 4.15 25.40 4.04
CA ALA A 242 2.76 25.66 3.63
C ALA A 242 1.89 26.07 4.85
N ILE A 243 2.02 25.39 5.99
CA ILE A 243 1.32 25.75 7.22
C ILE A 243 1.67 27.18 7.64
N GLN A 244 2.95 27.54 7.61
CA GLN A 244 3.42 28.89 7.96
C GLN A 244 2.92 29.94 6.97
N LYS A 245 3.04 29.68 5.67
CA LYS A 245 2.60 30.56 4.57
C LYS A 245 1.12 30.94 4.68
N HIS A 246 0.28 29.99 5.09
CA HIS A 246 -1.17 30.19 5.18
C HIS A 246 -1.66 30.48 6.62
N TYR A 247 -0.77 30.69 7.60
CA TYR A 247 -1.08 31.00 9.00
C TYR A 247 -1.98 29.95 9.66
N LEU A 248 -1.71 28.65 9.42
CA LEU A 248 -2.53 27.52 9.87
C LEU A 248 -1.96 26.74 11.04
N GLN A 249 -1.01 27.30 11.82
CA GLN A 249 -0.31 26.63 12.92
C GLN A 249 -1.26 26.07 13.99
N ASN A 250 -2.41 26.73 14.19
CA ASN A 250 -3.44 26.32 15.16
C ASN A 250 -4.53 25.43 14.56
N GLN A 251 -4.53 25.17 13.24
CA GLN A 251 -5.58 24.44 12.54
C GLN A 251 -5.11 23.11 11.92
N VAL A 252 -3.82 23.02 11.57
CA VAL A 252 -3.23 21.78 11.03
C VAL A 252 -2.51 21.02 12.15
N ILE A 253 -2.89 19.75 12.30
CA ILE A 253 -2.38 18.86 13.34
C ILE A 253 -1.59 17.73 12.68
N LEU A 254 -0.30 17.64 13.00
CA LEU A 254 0.59 16.56 12.60
C LEU A 254 0.69 15.58 13.77
N THR A 255 0.10 14.39 13.64
CA THR A 255 0.06 13.42 14.76
C THR A 255 1.32 12.57 14.87
N GLY A 256 2.13 12.50 13.80
CA GLY A 256 3.15 11.47 13.69
C GLY A 256 2.54 10.08 13.44
N TYR A 257 3.36 9.05 13.64
CA TYR A 257 2.90 7.65 13.53
C TYR A 257 2.00 7.30 14.70
N LEU A 258 0.87 6.66 14.40
CA LEU A 258 -0.12 6.21 15.37
C LEU A 258 -0.34 4.71 15.29
N SER A 259 -0.84 4.12 16.37
CA SER A 259 -1.31 2.74 16.40
C SER A 259 -2.54 2.55 15.50
N ASN A 260 -2.80 1.32 15.06
CA ASN A 260 -3.99 1.01 14.26
C ASN A 260 -5.30 1.37 14.98
N ALA A 261 -5.36 1.20 16.29
CA ALA A 261 -6.53 1.55 17.09
C ALA A 261 -6.77 3.06 17.12
N ASP A 262 -5.68 3.85 17.23
CA ASP A 262 -5.77 5.31 17.21
C ASP A 262 -6.17 5.81 15.82
N VAL A 263 -5.59 5.25 14.74
CA VAL A 263 -5.98 5.56 13.35
C VAL A 263 -7.46 5.28 13.12
N ALA A 264 -7.99 4.15 13.62
CA ALA A 264 -9.41 3.81 13.55
C ALA A 264 -10.30 4.89 14.21
N ASN A 265 -9.88 5.40 15.38
CA ASN A 265 -10.59 6.48 16.07
C ASN A 265 -10.57 7.78 15.26
N TRP A 266 -9.45 8.12 14.60
CA TRP A 266 -9.37 9.30 13.73
C TRP A 266 -10.30 9.18 12.53
N TYR A 267 -10.37 8.00 11.88
CA TYR A 267 -11.35 7.77 10.83
C TYR A 267 -12.79 7.91 11.34
N ALA A 268 -13.11 7.35 12.50
CA ALA A 268 -14.49 7.30 13.01
C ALA A 268 -15.08 8.67 13.35
N ASN A 269 -14.24 9.69 13.60
CA ASN A 269 -14.66 11.01 14.07
C ASN A 269 -14.40 12.14 13.07
N ALA A 270 -13.83 11.84 11.90
CA ALA A 270 -13.59 12.83 10.85
C ALA A 270 -14.92 13.21 10.14
N ILE A 271 -14.99 14.44 9.63
CA ILE A 271 -16.10 14.86 8.77
C ILE A 271 -15.90 14.51 7.31
N GLY A 272 -14.66 14.25 6.88
CA GLY A 272 -14.30 13.86 5.53
C GLY A 272 -12.84 13.45 5.43
N TYR A 273 -12.55 12.64 4.42
CA TYR A 273 -11.22 12.12 4.13
C TYR A 273 -10.69 12.72 2.82
N VAL A 274 -9.45 13.18 2.81
CA VAL A 274 -8.84 13.79 1.61
C VAL A 274 -7.57 13.02 1.23
N PHE A 275 -7.51 12.59 -0.04
CA PHE A 275 -6.38 11.84 -0.59
C PHE A 275 -5.82 12.53 -1.84
N PRO A 276 -4.91 13.51 -1.69
CA PRO A 276 -4.48 14.39 -2.76
C PRO A 276 -3.29 13.88 -3.56
N SER A 277 -2.92 12.62 -3.41
CA SER A 277 -1.69 12.02 -3.94
C SER A 277 -1.52 12.19 -5.45
N TYR A 278 -0.30 12.54 -5.89
CA TYR A 278 0.04 12.57 -7.31
C TYR A 278 0.15 11.19 -7.95
N ASN A 279 0.56 10.18 -7.18
CA ASN A 279 0.77 8.84 -7.71
C ASN A 279 0.62 7.78 -6.61
N GLU A 280 -0.13 6.73 -6.91
CA GLU A 280 -0.37 5.59 -6.02
C GLU A 280 -0.42 4.30 -6.84
N GLY A 281 0.01 3.19 -6.22
CA GLY A 281 -0.16 1.87 -6.80
C GLY A 281 -1.57 1.31 -6.59
N PHE A 282 -2.21 1.61 -5.42
CA PHE A 282 -3.56 1.14 -5.08
C PHE A 282 -4.39 2.16 -4.30
N GLY A 283 -3.89 2.69 -3.18
CA GLY A 283 -4.65 3.67 -2.38
C GLY A 283 -5.49 3.03 -1.27
N LEU A 284 -4.94 2.07 -0.52
CA LEU A 284 -5.61 1.42 0.63
C LEU A 284 -6.36 2.38 1.55
N PRO A 285 -5.82 3.56 1.94
CA PRO A 285 -6.49 4.48 2.84
C PRO A 285 -7.85 5.00 2.35
N VAL A 286 -8.09 5.03 1.04
CA VAL A 286 -9.39 5.41 0.47
C VAL A 286 -10.45 4.37 0.82
N LEU A 287 -10.14 3.09 0.66
CA LEU A 287 -11.04 2.00 1.04
C LEU A 287 -11.21 1.88 2.56
N GLU A 288 -10.16 2.21 3.32
CA GLU A 288 -10.24 2.32 4.78
C GLU A 288 -11.23 3.40 5.20
N ALA A 289 -11.16 4.61 4.63
CA ALA A 289 -12.10 5.70 4.88
C ALA A 289 -13.54 5.34 4.52
N MET A 290 -13.76 4.60 3.41
CA MET A 290 -15.10 4.10 3.02
C MET A 290 -15.71 3.17 4.08
N ARG A 291 -14.90 2.35 4.78
CA ARG A 291 -15.40 1.50 5.87
C ARG A 291 -15.98 2.28 7.03
N TYR A 292 -15.51 3.51 7.23
CA TYR A 292 -16.05 4.45 8.22
C TYR A 292 -17.14 5.37 7.66
N LYS A 293 -17.58 5.11 6.41
CA LYS A 293 -18.64 5.90 5.74
C LYS A 293 -18.28 7.39 5.67
N LEU A 294 -17.00 7.70 5.50
CA LEU A 294 -16.58 9.09 5.35
C LEU A 294 -16.83 9.58 3.93
N PRO A 295 -17.28 10.84 3.76
CA PRO A 295 -17.15 11.53 2.49
C PRO A 295 -15.68 11.57 2.06
N ILE A 296 -15.40 11.22 0.79
CA ILE A 296 -14.03 11.11 0.29
C ILE A 296 -13.82 12.06 -0.86
N ILE A 297 -12.70 12.78 -0.82
CA ILE A 297 -12.16 13.55 -1.94
C ILE A 297 -10.83 12.94 -2.33
N ALA A 298 -10.70 12.50 -3.57
CA ALA A 298 -9.49 11.89 -4.11
C ALA A 298 -8.97 12.64 -5.33
N ALA A 299 -7.68 12.64 -5.55
CA ALA A 299 -7.11 13.17 -6.77
C ALA A 299 -7.59 12.34 -7.99
N ASN A 300 -7.92 13.03 -9.10
CA ASN A 300 -8.38 12.39 -10.34
C ASN A 300 -7.19 11.91 -11.18
N ASN A 301 -6.37 11.04 -10.62
CA ASN A 301 -5.19 10.48 -11.29
C ASN A 301 -4.82 9.11 -10.72
N SER A 302 -3.78 8.53 -11.32
CA SER A 302 -3.24 7.22 -10.93
C SER A 302 -4.33 6.13 -10.82
N CYS A 303 -4.25 5.26 -9.83
CA CYS A 303 -5.25 4.23 -9.58
C CYS A 303 -6.50 4.74 -8.84
N LEU A 304 -6.54 5.98 -8.37
CA LEU A 304 -7.58 6.45 -7.46
C LEU A 304 -8.99 6.39 -8.08
N PRO A 305 -9.22 6.82 -9.34
CA PRO A 305 -10.53 6.66 -9.98
C PRO A 305 -10.93 5.19 -10.20
N GLU A 306 -9.96 4.32 -10.46
CA GLU A 306 -10.18 2.87 -10.60
C GLU A 306 -10.65 2.25 -9.28
N ILE A 307 -10.05 2.67 -8.16
CA ILE A 307 -10.28 2.05 -6.85
C ILE A 307 -11.49 2.69 -6.14
N ALA A 308 -11.59 4.01 -6.10
CA ALA A 308 -12.65 4.70 -5.39
C ALA A 308 -13.96 4.81 -6.19
N GLN A 309 -13.92 4.71 -7.51
CA GLN A 309 -15.07 4.71 -8.41
C GLN A 309 -16.09 5.83 -8.05
N ALA A 310 -17.37 5.53 -7.98
CA ALA A 310 -18.41 6.49 -7.56
C ALA A 310 -18.42 6.77 -6.05
N GLY A 311 -17.59 6.10 -5.25
CA GLY A 311 -17.51 6.26 -3.79
C GLY A 311 -16.74 7.49 -3.32
N ALA A 312 -16.18 8.30 -4.24
CA ALA A 312 -15.45 9.53 -3.94
C ALA A 312 -15.80 10.65 -4.90
N LEU A 313 -15.58 11.89 -4.48
CA LEU A 313 -15.48 13.05 -5.36
C LEU A 313 -14.05 13.24 -5.82
N TYR A 314 -13.86 13.78 -7.02
CA TYR A 314 -12.53 13.92 -7.62
C TYR A 314 -12.18 15.37 -7.88
N PHE A 315 -10.87 15.64 -7.87
CA PHE A 315 -10.30 16.94 -8.22
C PHE A 315 -8.98 16.78 -9.00
N ASP A 316 -8.60 17.77 -9.76
CA ASP A 316 -7.30 17.85 -10.42
C ASP A 316 -6.20 18.03 -9.36
N PRO A 317 -5.20 17.10 -9.24
CA PRO A 317 -4.16 17.17 -8.23
C PRO A 317 -3.24 18.40 -8.33
N SER A 318 -3.36 19.22 -9.37
CA SER A 318 -2.67 20.51 -9.50
C SER A 318 -3.53 21.71 -9.06
N ASN A 319 -4.82 21.51 -8.70
CA ASN A 319 -5.80 22.57 -8.50
C ASN A 319 -6.32 22.66 -7.07
N ALA A 320 -5.67 23.45 -6.22
CA ALA A 320 -6.08 23.70 -4.83
C ALA A 320 -7.46 24.36 -4.71
N ASN A 321 -7.90 25.16 -5.72
CA ASN A 321 -9.23 25.77 -5.69
C ASN A 321 -10.32 24.72 -5.88
N GLN A 322 -10.13 23.80 -6.82
CA GLN A 322 -11.06 22.69 -7.03
C GLN A 322 -11.14 21.80 -5.78
N LEU A 323 -10.01 21.50 -5.14
CA LEU A 323 -10.00 20.75 -3.88
C LEU A 323 -10.78 21.49 -2.78
N ALA A 324 -10.59 22.80 -2.62
CA ALA A 324 -11.32 23.60 -1.64
C ALA A 324 -12.84 23.59 -1.88
N VAL A 325 -13.27 23.67 -3.15
CA VAL A 325 -14.69 23.55 -3.52
C VAL A 325 -15.26 22.18 -3.11
N GLN A 326 -14.53 21.08 -3.35
CA GLN A 326 -14.95 19.75 -2.94
C GLN A 326 -14.97 19.61 -1.39
N MET A 327 -14.02 20.20 -0.68
CA MET A 327 -14.05 20.22 0.80
C MET A 327 -15.26 20.99 1.31
N GLN A 328 -15.60 22.14 0.71
CA GLN A 328 -16.82 22.89 1.05
C GLN A 328 -18.10 22.10 0.72
N ALA A 329 -18.08 21.27 -0.33
CA ALA A 329 -19.21 20.39 -0.64
C ALA A 329 -19.47 19.36 0.46
N ILE A 330 -18.43 18.86 1.14
CA ILE A 330 -18.58 18.00 2.34
C ILE A 330 -19.27 18.79 3.47
N VAL A 331 -18.79 19.99 3.78
CA VAL A 331 -19.36 20.85 4.83
C VAL A 331 -20.83 21.11 4.58
N ASN A 332 -21.20 21.36 3.33
CA ASN A 332 -22.59 21.67 2.91
C ASN A 332 -23.45 20.43 2.68
N ASN A 333 -22.90 19.21 2.85
CA ASN A 333 -23.57 17.94 2.61
C ASN A 333 -24.35 17.91 1.28
N THR A 334 -23.67 18.27 0.19
CA THR A 334 -24.29 18.39 -1.13
C THR A 334 -24.84 17.07 -1.67
N PRO A 335 -25.80 17.09 -2.62
CA PRO A 335 -26.31 15.86 -3.24
C PRO A 335 -25.23 14.94 -3.82
N ALA A 336 -24.13 15.52 -4.34
CA ALA A 336 -22.99 14.74 -4.84
C ALA A 336 -22.28 13.96 -3.74
N ILE A 337 -22.13 14.53 -2.54
CA ILE A 337 -21.58 13.84 -1.36
C ILE A 337 -22.49 12.69 -0.94
N ILE A 338 -23.80 12.92 -0.87
CA ILE A 338 -24.78 11.89 -0.51
C ILE A 338 -24.74 10.73 -1.52
N ALA A 339 -24.68 11.05 -2.81
CA ALA A 339 -24.57 10.05 -3.87
C ALA A 339 -23.28 9.21 -3.73
N SER A 340 -22.13 9.84 -3.45
CA SER A 340 -20.86 9.14 -3.26
C SER A 340 -20.90 8.21 -2.04
N LEU A 341 -21.46 8.64 -0.92
CA LEU A 341 -21.64 7.82 0.29
C LEU A 341 -22.52 6.58 0.00
N ASN A 342 -23.60 6.76 -0.74
CA ASN A 342 -24.50 5.66 -1.12
C ASN A 342 -23.81 4.64 -2.05
N ALA A 343 -22.83 5.04 -2.83
CA ALA A 343 -22.07 4.15 -3.72
C ALA A 343 -20.99 3.32 -2.99
N GLN A 344 -20.49 3.79 -1.85
CA GLN A 344 -19.37 3.16 -1.13
C GLN A 344 -19.57 1.67 -0.80
N PRO A 345 -20.76 1.19 -0.34
CA PRO A 345 -20.94 -0.22 -0.05
C PRO A 345 -20.71 -1.14 -1.26
N ALA A 346 -21.20 -0.72 -2.45
CA ALA A 346 -20.99 -1.47 -3.68
C ALA A 346 -19.54 -1.50 -4.14
N VAL A 347 -18.81 -0.39 -3.93
CA VAL A 347 -17.36 -0.32 -4.17
C VAL A 347 -16.63 -1.27 -3.23
N LEU A 348 -16.89 -1.20 -1.92
CA LEU A 348 -16.21 -2.03 -0.91
C LEU A 348 -16.40 -3.54 -1.12
N GLN A 349 -17.57 -3.96 -1.61
CA GLN A 349 -17.86 -5.37 -1.89
C GLN A 349 -16.93 -5.99 -2.94
N GLN A 350 -16.29 -5.17 -3.77
CA GLN A 350 -15.35 -5.66 -4.79
C GLN A 350 -14.01 -6.08 -4.18
N PHE A 351 -13.65 -5.55 -3.00
CA PHE A 351 -12.34 -5.70 -2.38
C PHE A 351 -12.42 -6.52 -1.10
N SER A 352 -11.84 -7.72 -1.10
CA SER A 352 -11.71 -8.54 0.11
C SER A 352 -10.43 -9.37 0.07
N TRP A 353 -9.82 -9.57 1.22
CA TRP A 353 -8.62 -10.38 1.34
C TRP A 353 -8.85 -11.85 0.97
N ASP A 354 -10.07 -12.35 1.14
CA ASP A 354 -10.44 -13.69 0.71
C ASP A 354 -10.40 -13.81 -0.83
N LYS A 355 -10.84 -12.76 -1.57
CA LYS A 355 -10.70 -12.70 -3.03
C LYS A 355 -9.24 -12.58 -3.46
N VAL A 356 -8.44 -11.79 -2.75
CA VAL A 356 -6.99 -11.66 -2.99
C VAL A 356 -6.33 -13.04 -2.89
N ALA A 357 -6.54 -13.75 -1.79
CA ALA A 357 -5.97 -15.05 -1.56
C ALA A 357 -6.45 -16.09 -2.61
N ALA A 358 -7.75 -16.09 -2.96
CA ALA A 358 -8.28 -16.95 -4.02
C ALA A 358 -7.62 -16.68 -5.38
N SER A 359 -7.37 -15.41 -5.71
CA SER A 359 -6.70 -15.03 -6.96
C SER A 359 -5.26 -15.54 -7.01
N PHE A 360 -4.51 -15.43 -5.90
CA PHE A 360 -3.16 -16.00 -5.83
C PHE A 360 -3.15 -17.52 -6.01
N VAL A 361 -4.09 -18.22 -5.38
CA VAL A 361 -4.24 -19.67 -5.54
C VAL A 361 -4.56 -20.03 -7.00
N ALA A 362 -5.50 -19.32 -7.62
CA ALA A 362 -5.86 -19.56 -9.02
C ALA A 362 -4.66 -19.35 -9.97
N ILE A 363 -3.91 -18.26 -9.79
CA ILE A 363 -2.70 -17.96 -10.59
C ILE A 363 -1.62 -19.03 -10.37
N ALA A 364 -1.44 -19.49 -9.13
CA ALA A 364 -0.48 -20.55 -8.81
C ALA A 364 -0.84 -21.88 -9.52
N LEU A 365 -2.12 -22.27 -9.44
CA LEU A 365 -2.63 -23.49 -10.09
C LEU A 365 -2.50 -23.45 -11.61
N ASP A 366 -2.87 -22.32 -12.23
CA ASP A 366 -2.78 -22.12 -13.67
C ASP A 366 -1.33 -22.14 -14.15
N GLY A 367 -0.46 -21.43 -13.43
CA GLY A 367 0.97 -21.40 -13.75
C GLY A 367 1.65 -22.77 -13.66
N LEU A 368 1.27 -23.61 -12.69
CA LEU A 368 1.77 -25.00 -12.61
C LEU A 368 1.28 -25.87 -13.76
N LYS A 369 0.00 -25.75 -14.16
CA LYS A 369 -0.56 -26.47 -15.31
C LYS A 369 0.16 -26.11 -16.60
N ASN A 370 0.43 -24.83 -16.84
CA ASN A 370 1.11 -24.37 -18.04
C ASN A 370 2.58 -24.80 -18.06
N ALA A 371 3.27 -24.79 -16.92
CA ALA A 371 4.64 -25.28 -16.82
C ALA A 371 4.76 -26.78 -17.12
N SER A 372 3.76 -27.61 -16.74
CA SER A 372 3.76 -29.04 -17.02
C SER A 372 3.45 -29.40 -18.47
N LYS A 373 2.91 -28.48 -19.28
CA LYS A 373 2.67 -28.69 -20.74
C LYS A 373 3.92 -28.39 -21.57
N HIS A 374 4.89 -27.69 -21.03
CA HIS A 374 6.12 -27.27 -21.72
C HIS A 374 7.38 -27.98 -21.20
N ALA A 375 7.26 -28.89 -20.23
CA ALA A 375 8.31 -29.77 -19.72
C ALA A 375 8.20 -31.16 -20.37
#